data_5c81b0341e74a32ef4da260f6e359d41
#
_entry.id   5c81b0341e74a32ef4da260f6e359d41
#
_cell.length_a   1.000
_cell.length_b   1.000
_cell.length_c   1.000
_cell.angle_alpha   90.00
_cell.angle_beta   90.00
_cell.angle_gamma   90.00
#
_symmetry.space_group_name_H-M   'P 1'
#
loop_
_entity.id
_entity.type
_entity.pdbx_description
1 polymer ?
#
loop_
_entity_poly.entity_id
_entity_poly.type
_entity_poly.pdbx_seq_one_letter_code
_entity_poly.pdbx_strand_id
1 'polypeptide(L)'
;MEAYEIHKGAQVPPRKARMNLDLVRGKDVKTAQGILANTNTKASRLISKVLNSAVANAVNNNGAKESDLVISECYINPGVTRKKIRFGSRSNVDRHDKRTSHITIKVSDNVKEAK
;
A
#
# COMPACT_ATOMS: atom_id res chain seq x y z
N MET A 1 8.33 9.17 -17.00
CA MET A 1 8.48 7.73 -16.73
C MET A 1 7.63 7.33 -15.54
N GLU A 2 7.30 6.07 -15.45
CA GLU A 2 6.49 5.53 -14.37
C GLU A 2 7.06 4.22 -13.90
N ALA A 3 7.06 4.00 -12.61
CA ALA A 3 7.45 2.72 -12.05
C ALA A 3 6.41 2.32 -11.02
N TYR A 4 6.32 1.04 -10.75
CA TYR A 4 5.30 0.57 -9.82
C TYR A 4 5.79 -0.65 -9.07
N GLU A 5 5.05 -0.96 -8.02
CA GLU A 5 5.25 -2.20 -7.27
C GLU A 5 3.89 -2.67 -6.76
N ILE A 6 3.69 -3.98 -6.78
CA ILE A 6 2.47 -4.60 -6.29
C ILE A 6 2.85 -5.62 -5.22
N HIS A 7 2.28 -5.49 -4.04
CA HIS A 7 2.43 -6.48 -2.98
C HIS A 7 1.15 -7.30 -2.93
N LYS A 8 1.20 -8.51 -3.45
CA LYS A 8 0.04 -9.38 -3.48
C LYS A 8 -0.08 -10.15 -2.17
N GLY A 9 -1.30 -10.23 -1.66
CA GLY A 9 -1.55 -11.02 -0.47
C GLY A 9 -1.03 -10.41 0.82
N ALA A 10 -0.98 -9.10 0.92
CA ALA A 10 -0.60 -8.45 2.16
C ALA A 10 -1.61 -8.80 3.26
N GLN A 11 -1.12 -9.14 4.43
CA GLN A 11 -1.97 -9.60 5.52
C GLN A 11 -2.56 -8.43 6.29
N VAL A 12 -3.42 -7.70 5.63
CA VAL A 12 -4.13 -6.57 6.23
C VAL A 12 -5.48 -6.45 5.52
N PRO A 13 -6.56 -6.16 6.27
CA PRO A 13 -7.87 -5.98 5.62
C PRO A 13 -7.85 -4.79 4.67
N PRO A 14 -8.48 -4.92 3.49
CA PRO A 14 -8.46 -3.84 2.50
C PRO A 14 -8.95 -2.50 3.03
N ARG A 15 -9.98 -2.53 3.88
CA ARG A 15 -10.55 -1.31 4.41
C ARG A 15 -9.55 -0.52 5.24
N LYS A 16 -8.81 -1.22 6.11
CA LYS A 16 -7.79 -0.57 6.93
C LYS A 16 -6.61 -0.09 6.09
N ALA A 17 -6.24 -0.87 5.09
CA ALA A 17 -5.15 -0.47 4.20
C ALA A 17 -5.51 0.79 3.42
N ARG A 18 -6.76 0.89 2.95
CA ARG A 18 -7.21 2.07 2.21
C ARG A 18 -7.17 3.33 3.04
N MET A 19 -7.52 3.22 4.32
CA MET A 19 -7.48 4.38 5.20
C MET A 19 -6.07 4.96 5.30
N ASN A 20 -5.07 4.09 5.39
CA ASN A 20 -3.68 4.55 5.45
C ASN A 20 -3.17 5.01 4.10
N LEU A 21 -3.59 4.36 3.03
CA LEU A 21 -3.14 4.74 1.70
C LEU A 21 -3.67 6.11 1.29
N ASP A 22 -4.88 6.44 1.71
CA ASP A 22 -5.45 7.74 1.40
C ASP A 22 -4.64 8.90 1.96
N LEU A 23 -3.89 8.66 3.01
CA LEU A 23 -3.05 9.70 3.61
C LEU A 23 -1.89 10.12 2.71
N VAL A 24 -1.48 9.24 1.79
CA VAL A 24 -0.32 9.51 0.94
C VAL A 24 -0.67 9.68 -0.52
N ARG A 25 -1.94 9.56 -0.89
CA ARG A 25 -2.34 9.66 -2.29
C ARG A 25 -2.03 11.04 -2.84
N GLY A 26 -1.34 11.07 -3.97
CA GLY A 26 -1.02 12.32 -4.64
C GLY A 26 0.10 13.13 -4.02
N LYS A 27 0.78 12.59 -3.04
CA LYS A 27 1.88 13.29 -2.39
C LYS A 27 3.22 12.87 -2.99
N ASP A 28 4.22 13.72 -2.81
CA ASP A 28 5.55 13.34 -3.25
C ASP A 28 6.10 12.24 -2.33
N VAL A 29 7.07 11.50 -2.85
CA VAL A 29 7.59 10.33 -2.15
C VAL A 29 8.14 10.68 -0.77
N LYS A 30 8.88 11.77 -0.68
CA LYS A 30 9.50 12.16 0.57
C LYS A 30 8.47 12.45 1.66
N THR A 31 7.43 13.19 1.30
CA THR A 31 6.34 13.50 2.22
C THR A 31 5.58 12.24 2.61
N ALA A 32 5.33 11.37 1.64
CA ALA A 32 4.64 10.11 1.89
C ALA A 32 5.42 9.22 2.86
N GLN A 33 6.73 9.13 2.67
CA GLN A 33 7.57 8.34 3.58
C GLN A 33 7.50 8.88 5.00
N GLY A 34 7.49 10.19 5.15
CA GLY A 34 7.37 10.81 6.47
C GLY A 34 6.03 10.52 7.13
N ILE A 35 4.96 10.63 6.36
CA ILE A 35 3.62 10.33 6.88
C ILE A 35 3.53 8.88 7.34
N LEU A 36 4.02 7.95 6.52
CA LEU A 36 3.95 6.53 6.86
C LEU A 36 4.82 6.19 8.06
N ALA A 37 5.96 6.85 8.19
CA ALA A 37 6.85 6.62 9.32
C ALA A 37 6.21 7.05 10.63
N ASN A 38 5.37 8.08 10.58
CA ASN A 38 4.71 8.61 11.76
C ASN A 38 3.37 7.96 12.05
N THR A 39 2.88 7.13 11.13
CA THR A 39 1.63 6.42 11.33
C THR A 39 1.93 5.03 11.86
N ASN A 40 1.52 4.76 13.09
CA ASN A 40 1.93 3.54 13.77
C ASN A 40 0.90 2.44 13.60
N THR A 41 0.79 1.89 12.39
CA THR A 41 -0.11 0.78 12.10
C THR A 41 0.60 -0.26 11.27
N LYS A 42 0.06 -1.49 11.29
CA LYS A 42 0.62 -2.56 10.45
C LYS A 42 0.48 -2.21 8.97
N ALA A 43 -0.66 -1.63 8.60
CA ALA A 43 -0.90 -1.28 7.21
C ALA A 43 0.11 -0.25 6.71
N SER A 44 0.45 0.74 7.53
CA SER A 44 1.41 1.76 7.11
C SER A 44 2.80 1.17 6.89
N ARG A 45 3.18 0.17 7.69
CA ARG A 45 4.47 -0.48 7.50
C ARG A 45 4.51 -1.26 6.19
N LEU A 46 3.43 -1.95 5.86
CA LEU A 46 3.36 -2.69 4.60
C LEU A 46 3.34 -1.76 3.41
N ILE A 47 2.59 -0.67 3.51
CA ILE A 47 2.53 0.33 2.45
C ILE A 47 3.90 0.99 2.26
N SER A 48 4.60 1.25 3.35
CA SER A 48 5.94 1.83 3.29
C SER A 48 6.90 0.93 2.52
N LYS A 49 6.81 -0.38 2.72
CA LYS A 49 7.66 -1.32 1.98
C LYS A 49 7.35 -1.29 0.49
N VAL A 50 6.06 -1.25 0.14
CA VAL A 50 5.66 -1.19 -1.27
C VAL A 50 6.16 0.09 -1.90
N LEU A 51 6.00 1.21 -1.19
CA LEU A 51 6.48 2.50 -1.69
C LEU A 51 7.98 2.50 -1.91
N ASN A 52 8.73 2.00 -0.94
CA ASN A 52 10.19 1.95 -1.07
C ASN A 52 10.61 1.06 -2.24
N SER A 53 9.90 -0.03 -2.46
CA SER A 53 10.19 -0.92 -3.59
C SER A 53 9.88 -0.23 -4.92
N ALA A 54 8.78 0.50 -5.01
CA ALA A 54 8.44 1.24 -6.22
C ALA A 54 9.48 2.32 -6.51
N VAL A 55 9.94 3.00 -5.47
CA VAL A 55 10.99 4.01 -5.61
C VAL A 55 12.28 3.37 -6.10
N ALA A 56 12.64 2.22 -5.53
CA ALA A 56 13.85 1.50 -5.96
C ALA A 56 13.74 1.09 -7.42
N ASN A 57 12.56 0.64 -7.85
CA ASN A 57 12.35 0.30 -9.25
C ASN A 57 12.54 1.51 -10.15
N ALA A 58 12.04 2.66 -9.74
CA ALA A 58 12.19 3.89 -10.53
C ALA A 58 13.64 4.31 -10.62
N VAL A 59 14.36 4.28 -9.51
CA VAL A 59 15.74 4.74 -9.46
C VAL A 59 16.66 3.77 -10.22
N ASN A 60 16.52 2.48 -9.93
CA ASN A 60 17.47 1.50 -10.45
C ASN A 60 17.20 1.11 -11.89
N ASN A 61 15.93 1.01 -12.28
CA ASN A 61 15.59 0.54 -13.63
C ASN A 61 15.40 1.65 -14.61
N ASN A 62 14.97 2.82 -14.16
CA ASN A 62 14.65 3.94 -15.06
C ASN A 62 15.55 5.16 -14.86
N GLY A 63 16.45 5.11 -13.91
CA GLY A 63 17.40 6.20 -13.70
C GLY A 63 16.80 7.48 -13.14
N ALA A 64 15.62 7.39 -12.53
CA ALA A 64 14.98 8.57 -11.99
C ALA A 64 15.63 9.02 -10.69
N LYS A 65 15.46 10.29 -10.36
CA LYS A 65 15.93 10.82 -9.09
C LYS A 65 14.83 10.72 -8.06
N GLU A 66 15.18 10.21 -6.91
CA GLU A 66 14.18 10.02 -5.85
C GLU A 66 13.50 11.32 -5.46
N SER A 67 14.23 12.42 -5.47
CA SER A 67 13.69 13.73 -5.09
C SER A 67 12.61 14.23 -6.04
N ASP A 68 12.56 13.70 -7.26
CA ASP A 68 11.60 14.15 -8.26
C ASP A 68 10.37 13.26 -8.33
N LEU A 69 10.29 12.21 -7.53
CA LEU A 69 9.22 11.24 -7.62
C LEU A 69 7.99 11.65 -6.81
N VAL A 70 6.83 11.41 -7.38
CA VAL A 70 5.55 11.57 -6.71
C VAL A 70 4.73 10.32 -6.88
N ILE A 71 3.84 10.07 -5.96
CA ILE A 71 2.91 8.97 -6.08
C ILE A 71 1.82 9.39 -7.07
N SER A 72 1.89 8.84 -8.27
CA SER A 72 0.93 9.19 -9.32
C SER A 72 -0.37 8.44 -9.17
N GLU A 73 -0.29 7.21 -8.65
CA GLU A 73 -1.47 6.37 -8.54
C GLU A 73 -1.23 5.36 -7.44
N CYS A 74 -2.24 5.10 -6.64
CA CYS A 74 -2.16 4.08 -5.62
C CYS A 74 -3.56 3.57 -5.30
N TYR A 75 -3.67 2.26 -5.06
CA TYR A 75 -4.96 1.67 -4.74
C TYR A 75 -4.76 0.32 -4.05
N ILE A 76 -5.85 -0.14 -3.44
CA ILE A 76 -5.89 -1.42 -2.75
C ILE A 76 -7.00 -2.25 -3.38
N ASN A 77 -6.67 -3.45 -3.81
CA ASN A 77 -7.65 -4.41 -4.27
C ASN A 77 -7.79 -5.53 -3.25
N PRO A 78 -9.00 -6.08 -3.08
CA PRO A 78 -9.16 -7.21 -2.17
C PRO A 78 -8.40 -8.42 -2.69
N GLY A 79 -7.71 -9.10 -1.77
CA GLY A 79 -7.05 -10.35 -2.11
C GLY A 79 -7.88 -11.53 -1.67
N VAL A 80 -7.22 -12.68 -1.52
CA VAL A 80 -7.88 -13.89 -1.11
C VAL A 80 -8.38 -13.75 0.33
N THR A 81 -9.62 -14.18 0.56
CA THR A 81 -10.19 -14.20 1.90
C THR A 81 -10.12 -15.63 2.43
N ARG A 82 -9.47 -15.80 3.57
CA ARG A 82 -9.41 -17.10 4.22
C ARG A 82 -10.52 -17.18 5.24
N LYS A 83 -11.42 -18.12 5.02
CA LYS A 83 -12.55 -18.31 5.91
C LYS A 83 -12.13 -19.25 7.02
N LYS A 84 -12.31 -18.79 8.24
CA LYS A 84 -12.02 -19.60 9.41
C LYS A 84 -13.24 -19.69 10.30
N ILE A 85 -13.31 -20.76 11.07
CA ILE A 85 -14.41 -21.00 11.98
C ILE A 85 -13.85 -20.96 13.39
N ARG A 86 -14.53 -20.23 14.27
CA ARG A 86 -14.22 -20.22 15.69
C ARG A 86 -15.40 -20.77 16.45
N PHE A 87 -15.11 -21.54 17.46
CA PHE A 87 -16.16 -22.05 18.33
C PHE A 87 -16.53 -20.96 19.33
N GLY A 88 -17.80 -20.61 19.34
CA GLY A 88 -18.31 -19.68 20.32
C GLY A 88 -18.83 -20.39 21.55
N SER A 89 -19.50 -19.66 22.44
CA SER A 89 -20.09 -20.26 23.61
C SER A 89 -21.26 -21.14 23.24
N ARG A 90 -21.50 -22.14 24.03
CA ARG A 90 -22.65 -23.08 23.90
C ARG A 90 -22.64 -23.80 22.55
N SER A 91 -21.45 -24.19 22.10
CA SER A 91 -21.31 -24.95 20.87
C SER A 91 -21.69 -24.18 19.59
N ASN A 92 -21.83 -22.87 19.69
CA ASN A 92 -22.05 -22.06 18.50
C ASN A 92 -20.75 -21.93 17.71
N VAL A 93 -20.88 -21.85 16.38
CA VAL A 93 -19.74 -21.71 15.50
C VAL A 93 -19.78 -20.32 14.88
N ASP A 94 -18.75 -19.55 15.13
CA ASP A 94 -18.64 -18.21 14.58
C ASP A 94 -17.70 -18.20 13.38
N ARG A 95 -18.07 -17.44 12.37
CA ARG A 95 -17.27 -17.29 11.18
C ARG A 95 -16.26 -16.18 11.38
N HIS A 96 -15.02 -16.47 11.00
CA HIS A 96 -13.94 -15.49 11.11
C HIS A 96 -13.20 -15.44 9.79
N ASP A 97 -13.40 -14.38 9.05
CA ASP A 97 -12.76 -14.22 7.74
C ASP A 97 -11.47 -13.44 7.88
N LYS A 98 -10.38 -14.02 7.39
CA LYS A 98 -9.11 -13.30 7.28
C LYS A 98 -8.99 -12.76 5.88
N ARG A 99 -9.05 -11.45 5.76
CA ARG A 99 -8.98 -10.78 4.47
C ARG A 99 -7.57 -10.30 4.20
N THR A 100 -7.17 -10.40 2.95
CA THR A 100 -5.87 -9.91 2.50
C THR A 100 -6.08 -8.81 1.46
N SER A 101 -5.00 -8.13 1.12
CA SER A 101 -5.05 -7.00 0.21
C SER A 101 -3.94 -7.09 -0.81
N HIS A 102 -4.21 -6.54 -2.00
CA HIS A 102 -3.16 -6.31 -3.00
C HIS A 102 -2.90 -4.82 -3.02
N ILE A 103 -1.69 -4.41 -2.65
CA ILE A 103 -1.31 -3.01 -2.57
C ILE A 103 -0.53 -2.65 -3.82
N THR A 104 -1.01 -1.64 -4.56
CA THR A 104 -0.34 -1.16 -5.76
C THR A 104 0.01 0.31 -5.58
N ILE A 105 1.27 0.64 -5.84
CA ILE A 105 1.73 2.03 -5.80
C ILE A 105 2.52 2.30 -7.06
N LYS A 106 2.15 3.38 -7.76
CA LYS A 106 2.86 3.84 -8.94
C LYS A 106 3.48 5.19 -8.63
N VAL A 107 4.74 5.35 -9.01
CA VAL A 107 5.46 6.61 -8.84
C VAL A 107 5.86 7.14 -10.20
N SER A 108 5.95 8.45 -10.29
CA SER A 108 6.29 9.13 -11.54
C SER A 108 7.14 10.34 -11.24
N ASP A 109 8.03 10.71 -12.17
CA ASP A 109 8.82 11.91 -12.02
C ASP A 109 8.25 13.08 -12.81
N ASN A 110 7.08 12.91 -13.40
CA ASN A 110 6.48 13.90 -14.27
C ASN A 110 5.38 14.66 -13.61
N VAL A 111 5.63 15.10 -12.43
CA VAL A 111 4.57 15.65 -11.61
C VAL A 111 4.04 16.95 -12.16
N LYS A 112 4.86 17.74 -12.84
CA LYS A 112 4.38 19.00 -13.28
C LYS A 112 3.44 18.93 -14.41
N GLU A 113 3.45 17.86 -15.15
CA GLU A 113 2.48 17.69 -16.17
C GLU A 113 1.13 17.37 -15.64
N ALA A 114 1.04 17.06 -14.40
CA ALA A 114 -0.24 16.73 -13.83
C ALA A 114 -1.15 17.93 -13.75
N LYS A 115 -0.69 19.02 -14.08
CA LYS A 115 -1.47 20.10 -14.00
C LYS A 115 -2.15 20.53 -14.98
#